data_1abef8f93e492d671792bc5742aee69f
#
_entry.id   1abef8f93e492d671792bc5742aee69f
#
_cell.length_a   1.000
_cell.length_b   1.000
_cell.length_c   1.000
_cell.angle_alpha   90.00
_cell.angle_beta   90.00
_cell.angle_gamma   90.00
#
_symmetry.space_group_name_H-M   'P 1'
#
loop_
_entity.id
_entity.type
_entity.pdbx_description
1 polymer ?
#
loop_
_entity_poly.entity_id
_entity_poly.type
_entity_poly.pdbx_seq_one_letter_code
_entity_poly.pdbx_strand_id
1 'polypeptide(L)'
;MIIVHHLNNSRSQRILWLLEELGLEYEIKKYQRDPKTMLAPAELRAVHPLGKSPVIQDGDTIVAESGAIIEYLVGRYGDGRLAPAPGTPERLRYTYFLHYAEGSAMPPLLLKLVFDRVESTPAPFFVRPIARAIAKKVKDSFVLPQIRQHLAFLEGEITSRAWFAGDDFSAADIQVSFPLEAAAARGGLDAQYPKLSAFLERIHARPAYRRALERGGQYDFVK
;
A
#
# COMPACT_ATOMS: atom_id res chain seq x y z
N MET A 1 -8.09 -12.93 19.69
CA MET A 1 -7.46 -13.45 18.45
C MET A 1 -7.79 -12.47 17.34
N ILE A 2 -6.79 -12.06 16.57
CA ILE A 2 -6.95 -11.07 15.50
C ILE A 2 -7.38 -11.77 14.22
N ILE A 3 -8.42 -11.28 13.54
CA ILE A 3 -8.87 -11.77 12.22
C ILE A 3 -8.59 -10.67 11.20
N VAL A 4 -7.84 -11.00 10.14
CA VAL A 4 -7.57 -10.08 9.03
C VAL A 4 -8.48 -10.41 7.85
N HIS A 5 -9.33 -9.46 7.47
CA HIS A 5 -10.16 -9.55 6.26
C HIS A 5 -9.30 -9.15 5.05
N HIS A 6 -8.68 -10.15 4.45
CA HIS A 6 -7.70 -10.02 3.38
C HIS A 6 -8.33 -10.14 2.00
N LEU A 7 -8.23 -9.09 1.19
CA LEU A 7 -8.65 -9.10 -0.21
C LEU A 7 -7.40 -9.26 -1.10
N ASN A 8 -7.46 -10.13 -2.09
CA ASN A 8 -6.34 -10.33 -3.02
C ASN A 8 -5.88 -9.02 -3.67
N ASN A 9 -4.58 -8.88 -3.91
CA ASN A 9 -3.97 -7.70 -4.55
C ASN A 9 -4.39 -6.37 -3.89
N SER A 10 -4.35 -6.32 -2.58
CA SER A 10 -4.78 -5.14 -1.83
C SER A 10 -3.80 -4.73 -0.72
N ARG A 11 -4.10 -3.59 -0.14
CA ARG A 11 -3.37 -3.01 0.99
C ARG A 11 -3.32 -3.90 2.24
N SER A 12 -4.18 -4.93 2.32
CA SER A 12 -4.18 -5.86 3.45
C SER A 12 -2.89 -6.68 3.56
N GLN A 13 -2.10 -6.79 2.48
CA GLN A 13 -0.78 -7.42 2.53
C GLN A 13 0.14 -6.75 3.55
N ARG A 14 0.10 -5.41 3.67
CA ARG A 14 0.86 -4.66 4.68
C ARG A 14 0.47 -5.04 6.12
N ILE A 15 -0.79 -5.35 6.34
CA ILE A 15 -1.29 -5.71 7.67
C ILE A 15 -0.83 -7.11 8.05
N LEU A 16 -0.85 -8.06 7.10
CA LEU A 16 -0.26 -9.37 7.32
C LEU A 16 1.23 -9.25 7.68
N TRP A 17 1.98 -8.43 6.92
CA TRP A 17 3.39 -8.19 7.21
C TRP A 17 3.60 -7.55 8.58
N LEU A 18 2.82 -6.54 8.96
CA LEU A 18 2.91 -5.93 10.30
C LEU A 18 2.70 -6.95 11.41
N LEU A 19 1.71 -7.83 11.28
CA LEU A 19 1.44 -8.87 12.28
C LEU A 19 2.59 -9.88 12.39
N GLU A 20 3.22 -10.23 11.27
CA GLU A 20 4.43 -11.06 11.25
C GLU A 20 5.66 -10.35 11.90
N GLU A 21 5.82 -9.05 11.71
CA GLU A 21 6.89 -8.26 12.37
C GLU A 21 6.67 -8.15 13.88
N LEU A 22 5.42 -8.06 14.30
CA LEU A 22 5.05 -8.03 15.72
C LEU A 22 5.10 -9.42 16.37
N GLY A 23 5.12 -10.50 15.58
CA GLY A 23 5.09 -11.88 16.07
C GLY A 23 3.72 -12.26 16.66
N LEU A 24 2.64 -11.68 16.14
CA LEU A 24 1.29 -11.91 16.65
C LEU A 24 0.63 -13.10 15.95
N GLU A 25 -0.17 -13.86 16.68
CA GLU A 25 -1.06 -14.86 16.10
C GLU A 25 -2.30 -14.19 15.50
N TYR A 26 -2.68 -14.65 14.30
CA TYR A 26 -3.84 -14.12 13.60
C TYR A 26 -4.42 -15.13 12.62
N GLU A 27 -5.70 -14.96 12.30
CA GLU A 27 -6.41 -15.67 11.24
C GLU A 27 -6.58 -14.78 10.01
N ILE A 28 -6.63 -15.41 8.82
CA ILE A 28 -6.89 -14.73 7.55
C ILE A 28 -8.22 -15.18 6.98
N LYS A 29 -9.16 -14.26 6.87
CA LYS A 29 -10.38 -14.46 6.09
C LYS A 29 -10.16 -13.89 4.69
N LYS A 30 -9.95 -14.80 3.72
CA LYS A 30 -9.61 -14.43 2.34
C LYS A 30 -10.85 -14.06 1.53
N TYR A 31 -10.76 -13.00 0.75
CA TYR A 31 -11.76 -12.55 -0.20
C TYR A 31 -11.15 -12.40 -1.58
N GLN A 32 -11.95 -12.62 -2.62
CA GLN A 32 -11.56 -12.43 -4.02
C GLN A 32 -12.31 -11.25 -4.60
N ARG A 33 -11.63 -10.45 -5.43
CA ARG A 33 -12.27 -9.38 -6.20
C ARG A 33 -13.18 -9.99 -7.26
N ASP A 34 -14.30 -9.37 -7.49
CA ASP A 34 -15.09 -9.64 -8.68
C ASP A 34 -14.27 -9.28 -9.93
N PRO A 35 -14.04 -10.22 -10.86
CA PRO A 35 -13.15 -9.99 -12.01
C PRO A 35 -13.71 -8.98 -13.01
N LYS A 36 -15.02 -8.71 -13.00
CA LYS A 36 -15.67 -7.74 -13.91
C LYS A 36 -15.66 -6.34 -13.32
N THR A 37 -16.10 -6.21 -12.09
CA THR A 37 -16.22 -4.91 -11.42
C THR A 37 -14.95 -4.47 -10.68
N MET A 38 -14.08 -5.42 -10.34
CA MET A 38 -12.90 -5.24 -9.48
C MET A 38 -13.23 -4.79 -8.05
N LEU A 39 -14.48 -4.87 -7.66
CA LEU A 39 -14.93 -4.57 -6.31
C LEU A 39 -14.73 -5.78 -5.38
N ALA A 40 -14.70 -5.49 -4.08
CA ALA A 40 -14.75 -6.53 -3.06
C ALA A 40 -16.15 -7.17 -3.03
N PRO A 41 -16.27 -8.45 -2.61
CA PRO A 41 -17.55 -9.13 -2.53
C PRO A 41 -18.44 -8.54 -1.42
N ALA A 42 -19.75 -8.81 -1.50
CA ALA A 42 -20.75 -8.24 -0.61
C ALA A 42 -20.53 -8.63 0.87
N GLU A 43 -19.96 -9.80 1.12
CA GLU A 43 -19.66 -10.31 2.47
C GLU A 43 -18.71 -9.38 3.25
N LEU A 44 -17.81 -8.68 2.56
CA LEU A 44 -16.93 -7.71 3.21
C LEU A 44 -17.69 -6.49 3.72
N ARG A 45 -18.84 -6.16 3.11
CA ARG A 45 -19.72 -5.08 3.60
C ARG A 45 -20.44 -5.43 4.90
N ALA A 46 -20.65 -6.72 5.16
CA ALA A 46 -21.21 -7.17 6.44
C ALA A 46 -20.20 -6.98 7.60
N VAL A 47 -18.90 -6.94 7.30
CA VAL A 47 -17.84 -6.66 8.29
C VAL A 47 -17.65 -5.16 8.52
N HIS A 48 -17.61 -4.38 7.43
CA HIS A 48 -17.47 -2.93 7.48
C HIS A 48 -18.26 -2.28 6.33
N PRO A 49 -19.08 -1.24 6.59
CA PRO A 49 -20.04 -0.68 5.62
C PRO A 49 -19.43 -0.27 4.27
N LEU A 50 -18.17 0.19 4.26
CA LEU A 50 -17.47 0.57 3.03
C LEU A 50 -17.09 -0.62 2.14
N GLY A 51 -17.10 -1.86 2.66
CA GLY A 51 -16.70 -3.05 1.89
C GLY A 51 -15.30 -2.93 1.31
N LYS A 52 -14.36 -2.33 2.04
CA LYS A 52 -12.95 -2.14 1.65
C LYS A 52 -12.07 -3.06 2.48
N SER A 53 -10.86 -3.31 1.99
CA SER A 53 -9.81 -4.04 2.69
C SER A 53 -8.53 -3.18 2.68
N PRO A 54 -7.73 -3.20 3.79
CA PRO A 54 -7.84 -4.07 4.96
C PRO A 54 -8.95 -3.67 5.94
N VAL A 55 -9.45 -4.68 6.65
CA VAL A 55 -10.19 -4.54 7.91
C VAL A 55 -9.64 -5.62 8.84
N ILE A 56 -9.49 -5.31 10.12
CA ILE A 56 -9.21 -6.29 11.16
C ILE A 56 -10.36 -6.35 12.16
N GLN A 57 -10.52 -7.52 12.78
CA GLN A 57 -11.35 -7.71 13.95
C GLN A 57 -10.46 -8.25 15.08
N ASP A 58 -10.48 -7.59 16.22
CA ASP A 58 -9.75 -7.97 17.43
C ASP A 58 -10.73 -8.03 18.61
N GLY A 59 -11.22 -9.23 18.89
CA GLY A 59 -12.38 -9.43 19.76
C GLY A 59 -13.59 -8.70 19.18
N ASP A 60 -14.17 -7.77 19.93
CA ASP A 60 -15.31 -6.95 19.50
C ASP A 60 -14.92 -5.67 18.74
N THR A 61 -13.63 -5.39 18.65
CA THR A 61 -13.12 -4.17 17.99
C THR A 61 -12.90 -4.42 16.49
N ILE A 62 -13.58 -3.65 15.65
CA ILE A 62 -13.38 -3.65 14.20
C ILE A 62 -12.66 -2.37 13.81
N VAL A 63 -11.51 -2.50 13.12
CA VAL A 63 -10.72 -1.37 12.64
C VAL A 63 -10.54 -1.49 11.13
N ALA A 64 -10.89 -0.42 10.42
CA ALA A 64 -10.64 -0.25 8.99
C ALA A 64 -9.62 0.89 8.79
N GLU A 65 -9.17 1.08 7.54
CA GLU A 65 -8.09 1.99 7.13
C GLU A 65 -6.70 1.51 7.54
N SER A 66 -5.79 1.39 6.57
CA SER A 66 -4.45 0.82 6.82
C SER A 66 -3.68 1.59 7.88
N GLY A 67 -3.71 2.94 7.85
CA GLY A 67 -3.04 3.78 8.84
C GLY A 67 -3.60 3.56 10.24
N ALA A 68 -4.93 3.56 10.40
CA ALA A 68 -5.58 3.34 11.68
C ALA A 68 -5.31 1.93 12.24
N ILE A 69 -5.31 0.91 11.37
CA ILE A 69 -4.96 -0.46 11.76
C ILE A 69 -3.51 -0.53 12.23
N ILE A 70 -2.58 0.11 11.52
CA ILE A 70 -1.17 0.15 11.89
C ILE A 70 -1.00 0.84 13.25
N GLU A 71 -1.59 2.01 13.46
CA GLU A 71 -1.52 2.73 14.73
C GLU A 71 -2.12 1.91 15.88
N TYR A 72 -3.28 1.27 15.64
CA TYR A 72 -3.92 0.39 16.62
C TYR A 72 -3.01 -0.79 17.02
N LEU A 73 -2.49 -1.53 16.04
CA LEU A 73 -1.68 -2.71 16.30
C LEU A 73 -0.33 -2.37 16.96
N VAL A 74 0.35 -1.32 16.49
CA VAL A 74 1.61 -0.86 17.06
C VAL A 74 1.41 -0.30 18.48
N GLY A 75 0.35 0.49 18.67
CA GLY A 75 0.05 1.07 19.99
C GLY A 75 -0.35 0.02 21.05
N ARG A 76 -1.10 -1.02 20.62
CA ARG A 76 -1.61 -2.04 21.52
C ARG A 76 -0.63 -3.19 21.79
N TYR A 77 0.14 -3.59 20.78
CA TYR A 77 0.94 -4.81 20.78
C TYR A 77 2.43 -4.58 20.46
N GLY A 78 2.79 -3.35 20.14
CA GLY A 78 4.16 -3.04 19.71
C GLY A 78 5.18 -3.03 20.82
N ASP A 79 4.79 -2.74 22.05
CA ASP A 79 5.72 -2.62 23.19
C ASP A 79 6.89 -1.65 22.89
N GLY A 80 6.59 -0.50 22.29
CA GLY A 80 7.59 0.48 21.84
C GLY A 80 8.30 0.12 20.53
N ARG A 81 8.06 -1.06 19.96
CA ARG A 81 8.62 -1.47 18.65
C ARG A 81 7.85 -0.83 17.49
N LEU A 82 8.52 -0.67 16.38
CA LEU A 82 7.98 -0.22 15.08
C LEU A 82 7.40 1.19 15.07
N ALA A 83 7.57 1.95 16.14
CA ALA A 83 7.27 3.37 16.19
C ALA A 83 8.32 4.12 17.01
N PRO A 84 8.85 5.25 16.54
CA PRO A 84 9.75 6.09 17.32
C PRO A 84 9.08 6.63 18.60
N ALA A 85 9.89 6.98 19.58
CA ALA A 85 9.42 7.53 20.85
C ALA A 85 8.61 8.82 20.65
N PRO A 86 7.54 9.04 21.44
CA PRO A 86 6.78 10.28 21.38
C PRO A 86 7.66 11.51 21.63
N GLY A 87 7.36 12.62 20.93
CA GLY A 87 8.08 13.89 21.09
C GLY A 87 9.39 14.00 20.31
N THR A 88 9.83 12.94 19.60
CA THR A 88 11.04 12.98 18.77
C THR A 88 10.74 13.45 17.33
N PRO A 89 11.75 14.00 16.61
CA PRO A 89 11.62 14.31 15.18
C PRO A 89 11.24 13.08 14.33
N GLU A 90 11.79 11.91 14.68
CA GLU A 90 11.50 10.64 14.01
C GLU A 90 10.02 10.26 14.17
N ARG A 91 9.40 10.56 15.34
CA ARG A 91 7.96 10.34 15.54
C ARG A 91 7.12 11.23 14.65
N LEU A 92 7.51 12.48 14.45
CA LEU A 92 6.81 13.37 13.52
C LEU A 92 6.89 12.83 12.09
N ARG A 93 8.07 12.36 11.67
CA ARG A 93 8.26 11.73 10.35
C ARG A 93 7.45 10.46 10.20
N TYR A 94 7.44 9.60 11.23
CA TYR A 94 6.60 8.40 11.27
C TYR A 94 5.13 8.73 10.99
N THR A 95 4.58 9.69 11.73
CA THR A 95 3.20 10.15 11.54
C THR A 95 2.99 10.72 10.13
N TYR A 96 3.94 11.55 9.65
CA TYR A 96 3.90 12.10 8.31
C TYR A 96 3.78 11.00 7.24
N PHE A 97 4.63 9.98 7.28
CA PHE A 97 4.63 8.91 6.27
C PHE A 97 3.45 7.96 6.40
N LEU A 98 2.88 7.76 7.60
CA LEU A 98 1.62 7.03 7.75
C LEU A 98 0.48 7.69 6.95
N HIS A 99 0.39 9.03 6.99
CA HIS A 99 -0.63 9.78 6.26
C HIS A 99 -0.26 10.00 4.80
N TYR A 100 1.00 10.30 4.50
CA TYR A 100 1.49 10.60 3.17
C TYR A 100 1.26 9.44 2.18
N ALA A 101 1.46 8.22 2.61
CA ALA A 101 1.35 7.04 1.76
C ALA A 101 -0.03 6.94 1.09
N GLU A 102 -1.11 7.17 1.84
CA GLU A 102 -2.48 7.07 1.32
C GLU A 102 -3.02 8.44 0.86
N GLY A 103 -2.71 9.51 1.57
CA GLY A 103 -3.24 10.84 1.27
C GLY A 103 -2.56 11.53 0.08
N SER A 104 -1.31 11.17 -0.23
CA SER A 104 -0.53 11.85 -1.26
C SER A 104 0.03 10.91 -2.33
N ALA A 105 0.73 9.84 -1.94
CA ALA A 105 1.40 8.96 -2.90
C ALA A 105 0.42 8.08 -3.69
N MET A 106 -0.63 7.56 -3.05
CA MET A 106 -1.58 6.65 -3.69
C MET A 106 -2.55 7.30 -4.69
N PRO A 107 -3.08 8.52 -4.51
CA PRO A 107 -4.05 9.11 -5.44
C PRO A 107 -3.58 9.16 -6.89
N PRO A 108 -2.40 9.66 -7.26
CA PRO A 108 -1.95 9.66 -8.65
C PRO A 108 -1.73 8.25 -9.21
N LEU A 109 -1.32 7.27 -8.39
CA LEU A 109 -1.19 5.87 -8.82
C LEU A 109 -2.57 5.23 -9.09
N LEU A 110 -3.58 5.58 -8.31
CA LEU A 110 -4.96 5.16 -8.56
C LEU A 110 -5.52 5.80 -9.83
N LEU A 111 -5.29 7.07 -10.04
CA LEU A 111 -5.67 7.76 -11.28
C LEU A 111 -5.01 7.11 -12.50
N LYS A 112 -3.71 6.79 -12.43
CA LYS A 112 -3.04 6.04 -13.49
C LYS A 112 -3.75 4.73 -13.80
N LEU A 113 -4.06 3.93 -12.78
CA LEU A 113 -4.79 2.67 -12.95
C LEU A 113 -6.14 2.87 -13.64
N VAL A 114 -6.90 3.91 -13.25
CA VAL A 114 -8.21 4.21 -13.85
C VAL A 114 -8.06 4.58 -15.34
N PHE A 115 -7.11 5.45 -15.67
CA PHE A 115 -6.90 5.87 -17.07
C PHE A 115 -6.26 4.78 -17.93
N ASP A 116 -5.40 3.93 -17.39
CA ASP A 116 -4.92 2.74 -18.11
C ASP A 116 -6.09 1.79 -18.43
N ARG A 117 -7.06 1.70 -17.55
CA ARG A 117 -8.27 0.91 -17.77
C ARG A 117 -9.19 1.54 -18.83
N VAL A 118 -9.39 2.86 -18.80
CA VAL A 118 -10.12 3.59 -19.85
C VAL A 118 -9.49 3.33 -21.23
N GLU A 119 -8.15 3.36 -21.30
CA GLU A 119 -7.41 3.12 -22.55
C GLU A 119 -7.55 1.69 -23.07
N SER A 120 -7.63 0.69 -22.19
CA SER A 120 -7.69 -0.74 -22.53
C SER A 120 -9.11 -1.31 -22.60
N THR A 121 -10.12 -0.59 -22.13
CA THR A 121 -11.51 -1.08 -22.11
C THR A 121 -12.04 -1.29 -23.53
N PRO A 122 -12.66 -2.44 -23.83
CA PRO A 122 -13.31 -2.69 -25.10
C PRO A 122 -14.38 -1.64 -25.40
N ALA A 123 -14.30 -1.02 -26.58
CA ALA A 123 -15.25 -0.02 -27.05
C ALA A 123 -15.42 -0.17 -28.57
N PRO A 124 -16.50 0.38 -29.17
CA PRO A 124 -16.65 0.46 -30.61
C PRO A 124 -15.43 1.08 -31.30
N PHE A 125 -15.10 0.63 -32.49
CA PHE A 125 -13.85 0.98 -33.18
C PHE A 125 -13.64 2.50 -33.34
N PHE A 126 -14.73 3.25 -33.53
CA PHE A 126 -14.69 4.72 -33.68
C PHE A 126 -14.56 5.47 -32.35
N VAL A 127 -14.90 4.84 -31.20
CA VAL A 127 -14.76 5.44 -29.86
C VAL A 127 -13.36 5.23 -29.30
N ARG A 128 -12.71 4.10 -29.63
CA ARG A 128 -11.38 3.71 -29.09
C ARG A 128 -10.29 4.80 -29.25
N PRO A 129 -10.10 5.41 -30.44
CA PRO A 129 -9.07 6.43 -30.60
C PRO A 129 -9.32 7.66 -29.73
N ILE A 130 -10.58 8.06 -29.55
CA ILE A 130 -10.96 9.20 -28.71
C ILE A 130 -10.66 8.89 -27.24
N ALA A 131 -11.12 7.73 -26.75
CA ALA A 131 -10.87 7.30 -25.36
C ALA A 131 -9.37 7.22 -25.06
N ARG A 132 -8.57 6.65 -25.97
CA ARG A 132 -7.11 6.58 -25.84
C ARG A 132 -6.45 7.97 -25.84
N ALA A 133 -6.89 8.88 -26.71
CA ALA A 133 -6.35 10.24 -26.79
C ALA A 133 -6.62 11.01 -25.48
N ILE A 134 -7.84 10.90 -24.93
CA ILE A 134 -8.21 11.51 -23.67
C ILE A 134 -7.38 10.91 -22.52
N ALA A 135 -7.36 9.58 -22.40
CA ALA A 135 -6.61 8.90 -21.35
C ALA A 135 -5.11 9.25 -21.40
N LYS A 136 -4.51 9.24 -22.59
CA LYS A 136 -3.13 9.62 -22.80
C LYS A 136 -2.88 11.07 -22.39
N LYS A 137 -3.71 12.01 -22.82
CA LYS A 137 -3.58 13.43 -22.49
C LYS A 137 -3.62 13.66 -20.97
N VAL A 138 -4.57 13.05 -20.26
CA VAL A 138 -4.68 13.18 -18.81
C VAL A 138 -3.47 12.56 -18.10
N LYS A 139 -3.05 11.37 -18.53
CA LYS A 139 -1.84 10.73 -17.97
C LYS A 139 -0.62 11.62 -18.17
N ASP A 140 -0.36 12.09 -19.37
CA ASP A 140 0.86 12.84 -19.70
C ASP A 140 0.89 14.23 -19.04
N SER A 141 -0.24 14.94 -19.00
CA SER A 141 -0.29 16.34 -18.51
C SER A 141 -0.49 16.46 -17.00
N PHE A 142 -1.05 15.44 -16.34
CA PHE A 142 -1.40 15.55 -14.91
C PHE A 142 -0.87 14.38 -14.09
N VAL A 143 -1.16 13.14 -14.46
CA VAL A 143 -0.92 11.98 -13.60
C VAL A 143 0.57 11.63 -13.49
N LEU A 144 1.24 11.44 -14.63
CA LEU A 144 2.66 11.04 -14.66
C LEU A 144 3.61 12.10 -14.08
N PRO A 145 3.40 13.41 -14.27
CA PRO A 145 4.19 14.42 -13.58
C PRO A 145 4.09 14.32 -12.05
N GLN A 146 2.89 14.08 -11.50
CA GLN A 146 2.71 13.91 -10.06
C GLN A 146 3.38 12.64 -9.54
N ILE A 147 3.22 11.51 -10.24
CA ILE A 147 3.91 10.27 -9.84
C ILE A 147 5.42 10.50 -9.78
N ARG A 148 6.02 11.12 -10.81
CA ARG A 148 7.46 11.45 -10.83
C ARG A 148 7.85 12.36 -9.67
N GLN A 149 7.05 13.38 -9.37
CA GLN A 149 7.29 14.29 -8.26
C GLN A 149 7.30 13.55 -6.91
N HIS A 150 6.34 12.67 -6.68
CA HIS A 150 6.28 11.87 -5.46
C HIS A 150 7.42 10.86 -5.36
N LEU A 151 7.80 10.20 -6.45
CA LEU A 151 8.94 9.28 -6.46
C LEU A 151 10.26 10.03 -6.21
N ALA A 152 10.49 11.19 -6.85
CA ALA A 152 11.66 12.01 -6.62
C ALA A 152 11.74 12.51 -5.16
N PHE A 153 10.61 12.90 -4.57
CA PHE A 153 10.52 13.27 -3.16
C PHE A 153 10.91 12.10 -2.26
N LEU A 154 10.31 10.92 -2.45
CA LEU A 154 10.60 9.73 -1.65
C LEU A 154 12.05 9.25 -1.82
N GLU A 155 12.61 9.33 -3.03
CA GLU A 155 14.03 9.03 -3.29
C GLU A 155 14.95 9.97 -2.49
N GLY A 156 14.63 11.26 -2.45
CA GLY A 156 15.37 12.26 -1.66
C GLY A 156 15.28 11.98 -0.16
N GLU A 157 14.09 11.63 0.32
CA GLU A 157 13.85 11.36 1.74
C GLU A 157 14.63 10.16 2.29
N ILE A 158 14.84 9.11 1.47
CA ILE A 158 15.57 7.91 1.88
C ILE A 158 17.08 7.98 1.55
N THR A 159 17.54 9.02 0.88
CA THR A 159 18.96 9.16 0.52
C THR A 159 19.85 9.38 1.75
N SER A 160 19.36 10.12 2.74
CA SER A 160 20.12 10.49 3.94
C SER A 160 19.77 9.66 5.17
N ARG A 161 18.89 8.65 5.04
CA ARG A 161 18.39 7.83 6.15
C ARG A 161 18.27 6.38 5.75
N ALA A 162 18.36 5.50 6.73
CA ALA A 162 18.16 4.07 6.47
C ALA A 162 16.70 3.74 6.17
N TRP A 163 15.74 4.43 6.83
CA TRP A 163 14.30 4.20 6.75
C TRP A 163 13.54 5.53 6.71
N PHE A 164 12.26 5.51 6.34
CA PHE A 164 11.50 6.74 6.15
C PHE A 164 11.33 7.57 7.42
N ALA A 165 11.17 6.93 8.59
CA ALA A 165 11.08 7.66 9.85
C ALA A 165 12.45 8.09 10.42
N GLY A 166 13.53 7.36 10.13
CA GLY A 166 14.86 7.62 10.67
C GLY A 166 15.83 6.47 10.37
N ASP A 167 16.65 6.11 11.36
CA ASP A 167 17.65 5.06 11.21
C ASP A 167 17.11 3.65 11.53
N ASP A 168 15.98 3.56 12.21
CA ASP A 168 15.36 2.31 12.59
C ASP A 168 14.12 2.02 11.73
N PHE A 169 13.94 0.73 11.39
CA PHE A 169 12.75 0.24 10.70
C PHE A 169 11.49 0.48 11.53
N SER A 170 10.45 1.00 10.90
CA SER A 170 9.19 1.34 11.55
C SER A 170 7.97 0.95 10.72
N ALA A 171 6.78 1.04 11.30
CA ALA A 171 5.55 0.79 10.56
C ALA A 171 5.23 1.87 9.51
N ALA A 172 5.94 3.00 9.51
CA ALA A 172 5.89 3.96 8.40
C ALA A 172 6.45 3.34 7.10
N ASP A 173 7.50 2.52 7.19
CA ASP A 173 8.09 1.80 6.07
C ASP A 173 7.11 0.76 5.51
N ILE A 174 6.40 0.07 6.41
CA ILE A 174 5.31 -0.86 6.05
C ILE A 174 4.20 -0.11 5.31
N GLN A 175 3.84 1.09 5.78
CA GLN A 175 2.78 1.89 5.16
C GLN A 175 3.18 2.40 3.77
N VAL A 176 4.42 2.86 3.59
CA VAL A 176 4.95 3.39 2.31
C VAL A 176 5.23 2.27 1.30
N SER A 177 5.41 1.02 1.73
CA SER A 177 5.72 -0.08 0.82
C SER A 177 4.71 -0.23 -0.31
N PHE A 178 3.42 -0.18 -0.02
CA PHE A 178 2.37 -0.43 -1.02
C PHE A 178 2.35 0.58 -2.18
N PRO A 179 2.41 1.90 -1.98
CA PRO A 179 2.55 2.83 -3.10
C PRO A 179 3.85 2.61 -3.91
N LEU A 180 4.96 2.23 -3.28
CA LEU A 180 6.21 1.95 -4.00
C LEU A 180 6.12 0.65 -4.81
N GLU A 181 5.56 -0.41 -4.24
CA GLU A 181 5.29 -1.67 -4.95
C GLU A 181 4.32 -1.45 -6.12
N ALA A 182 3.27 -0.65 -5.92
CA ALA A 182 2.35 -0.30 -6.99
C ALA A 182 3.02 0.52 -8.10
N ALA A 183 3.93 1.42 -7.76
CA ALA A 183 4.72 2.17 -8.73
C ALA A 183 5.70 1.27 -9.50
N ALA A 184 6.38 0.35 -8.83
CA ALA A 184 7.28 -0.62 -9.46
C ALA A 184 6.53 -1.57 -10.40
N ALA A 185 5.40 -2.11 -9.97
CA ALA A 185 4.61 -3.05 -10.79
C ALA A 185 3.95 -2.40 -12.00
N ARG A 186 3.63 -1.10 -11.93
CA ARG A 186 2.89 -0.38 -12.99
C ARG A 186 3.74 0.59 -13.80
N GLY A 187 5.08 0.56 -13.66
CA GLY A 187 6.02 1.29 -14.49
C GLY A 187 6.19 2.77 -14.10
N GLY A 188 6.06 3.11 -12.83
CA GLY A 188 6.39 4.45 -12.33
C GLY A 188 7.77 4.51 -11.68
N LEU A 189 8.20 3.42 -11.04
CA LEU A 189 9.50 3.31 -10.39
C LEU A 189 10.47 2.55 -11.31
N ASP A 190 11.50 3.23 -11.75
CA ASP A 190 12.49 2.72 -12.69
C ASP A 190 13.93 2.99 -12.20
N ALA A 191 14.94 2.80 -13.06
CA ALA A 191 16.35 2.99 -12.74
C ALA A 191 16.73 4.41 -12.29
N GLN A 192 15.85 5.40 -12.42
CA GLN A 192 16.09 6.77 -11.94
C GLN A 192 15.96 6.87 -10.41
N TYR A 193 15.38 5.84 -9.76
CA TYR A 193 15.13 5.81 -8.31
C TYR A 193 15.85 4.65 -7.64
N PRO A 194 17.20 4.64 -7.61
CA PRO A 194 17.97 3.50 -7.12
C PRO A 194 17.83 3.25 -5.61
N LYS A 195 17.58 4.31 -4.80
CA LYS A 195 17.40 4.15 -3.36
C LYS A 195 16.03 3.54 -3.04
N LEU A 196 14.99 3.90 -3.78
CA LEU A 196 13.67 3.27 -3.65
C LEU A 196 13.70 1.80 -4.10
N SER A 197 14.45 1.49 -5.17
CA SER A 197 14.68 0.10 -5.59
C SER A 197 15.38 -0.72 -4.50
N ALA A 198 16.47 -0.18 -3.94
CA ALA A 198 17.18 -0.81 -2.82
C ALA A 198 16.31 -0.93 -1.55
N PHE A 199 15.43 0.03 -1.30
CA PHE A 199 14.45 -0.05 -0.21
C PHE A 199 13.49 -1.24 -0.43
N LEU A 200 12.92 -1.39 -1.64
CA LEU A 200 12.04 -2.51 -1.96
C LEU A 200 12.76 -3.85 -1.81
N GLU A 201 13.97 -3.99 -2.32
CA GLU A 201 14.78 -5.20 -2.14
C GLU A 201 14.99 -5.52 -0.65
N ARG A 202 15.31 -4.52 0.16
CA ARG A 202 15.55 -4.67 1.59
C ARG A 202 14.30 -5.11 2.35
N ILE A 203 13.13 -4.54 2.06
CA ILE A 203 11.89 -4.96 2.72
C ILE A 203 11.45 -6.34 2.26
N HIS A 204 11.58 -6.68 0.97
CA HIS A 204 11.24 -8.00 0.43
C HIS A 204 12.17 -9.11 0.96
N ALA A 205 13.38 -8.77 1.36
CA ALA A 205 14.31 -9.71 1.99
C ALA A 205 13.95 -10.05 3.45
N ARG A 206 13.07 -9.26 4.10
CA ARG A 206 12.71 -9.49 5.50
C ARG A 206 11.94 -10.81 5.69
N PRO A 207 12.34 -11.63 6.68
CA PRO A 207 11.64 -12.91 6.93
C PRO A 207 10.14 -12.75 7.18
N ALA A 208 9.74 -11.72 7.95
CA ALA A 208 8.32 -11.42 8.23
C ALA A 208 7.54 -11.05 6.95
N TYR A 209 8.15 -10.29 6.03
CA TYR A 209 7.53 -9.97 4.74
C TYR A 209 7.26 -11.23 3.91
N ARG A 210 8.22 -12.15 3.84
CA ARG A 210 8.10 -13.42 3.10
C ARG A 210 7.02 -14.31 3.70
N ARG A 211 6.98 -14.47 5.03
CA ARG A 211 5.90 -15.22 5.69
C ARG A 211 4.53 -14.61 5.41
N ALA A 212 4.42 -13.30 5.41
CA ALA A 212 3.18 -12.61 5.08
C ALA A 212 2.72 -12.87 3.64
N LEU A 213 3.65 -12.96 2.67
CA LEU A 213 3.34 -13.35 1.29
C LEU A 213 2.85 -14.81 1.20
N GLU A 214 3.55 -15.74 1.84
CA GLU A 214 3.17 -17.16 1.87
C GLU A 214 1.76 -17.33 2.44
N ARG A 215 1.44 -16.67 3.54
CA ARG A 215 0.13 -16.74 4.19
C ARG A 215 -0.97 -15.99 3.43
N GLY A 216 -0.67 -14.83 2.89
CA GLY A 216 -1.59 -14.00 2.10
C GLY A 216 -1.98 -14.67 0.77
N GLY A 217 -1.04 -15.30 0.11
CA GLY A 217 -1.20 -15.90 -1.22
C GLY A 217 -0.83 -14.94 -2.34
N GLN A 218 -1.48 -15.07 -3.50
CA GLN A 218 -1.11 -14.31 -4.69
C GLN A 218 -1.11 -12.79 -4.46
N TYR A 219 0.05 -12.17 -4.78
CA TYR A 219 0.26 -10.73 -4.69
C TYR A 219 1.09 -10.23 -5.88
N ASP A 220 0.40 -9.66 -6.88
CA ASP A 220 0.95 -9.35 -8.20
C ASP A 220 1.87 -8.11 -8.24
N PHE A 221 2.12 -7.46 -7.11
CA PHE A 221 3.00 -6.29 -7.01
C PHE A 221 4.47 -6.66 -6.75
N VAL A 222 4.75 -7.92 -6.43
CA VAL A 222 6.09 -8.45 -6.21
C VAL A 222 6.34 -9.55 -7.22
N LYS A 223 7.48 -9.47 -7.92
CA LYS A 223 7.92 -10.47 -8.91
C LYS A 223 8.93 -11.42 -8.30
#